data_c360b68e4140b279145e202ac931f3d4
#
_entry.id   c360b68e4140b279145e202ac931f3d4
#
_cell.length_a   1.000
_cell.length_b   1.000
_cell.length_c   1.000
_cell.angle_alpha   90.00
_cell.angle_beta   90.00
_cell.angle_gamma   90.00
#
_symmetry.space_group_name_H-M   'P 1'
#
loop_
_entity.id
_entity.type
_entity.pdbx_description
1 polymer ?
#
loop_
_entity_poly.entity_id
_entity_poly.type
_entity_poly.pdbx_seq_one_letter_code
_entity_poly.pdbx_strand_id
1 'polypeptide(L)'
;MAHSEAPPPATAKILDSVRVSEVGPDGGEISELSGLAWDEDEQLLYAVSDSGFIIHFRIAIEGDKLASVEPVLVAPLEEFEGNLLKFTWSLSNAESVLARNSTNGKKSDTELVVALEDGPVIARFTPQGRFIKEIALPSPLGDPGAYSNDNKRLESVTELPAHGIMTAPEAPLLGEPEDVHTIYAEDGAAWRFKAIQPYQSVIKDVEHLPDGRLLILERTRDDSGGHSQAHLRLLDLKGCEAGSICPATEVAVSNTEALAADFEGLTRISEDRFLMVTDEKASGNGGGEFLLFRLHVPRQINTN
;
A
#
# COMPACT_ATOMS: atom_id res chain seq x y z
N MET A 1 -41.65 8.97 -9.96
CA MET A 1 -40.18 9.08 -9.92
C MET A 1 -39.72 8.24 -8.74
N ALA A 2 -39.10 7.08 -8.99
CA ALA A 2 -38.55 6.27 -7.92
C ALA A 2 -37.27 6.99 -7.45
N HIS A 3 -37.23 7.41 -6.20
CA HIS A 3 -35.98 7.82 -5.56
C HIS A 3 -35.10 6.56 -5.48
N SER A 4 -34.07 6.49 -6.31
CA SER A 4 -32.97 5.53 -6.13
C SER A 4 -32.29 5.94 -4.82
N GLU A 5 -32.52 5.18 -3.76
CA GLU A 5 -31.72 5.30 -2.54
C GLU A 5 -30.24 5.05 -2.90
N ALA A 6 -29.36 5.93 -2.45
CA ALA A 6 -27.94 5.69 -2.59
C ALA A 6 -27.59 4.35 -1.91
N PRO A 7 -26.68 3.55 -2.50
CA PRO A 7 -26.26 2.30 -1.86
C PRO A 7 -25.69 2.61 -0.46
N PRO A 8 -25.86 1.69 0.50
CA PRO A 8 -25.29 1.89 1.83
C PRO A 8 -23.77 2.06 1.73
N PRO A 9 -23.15 2.82 2.64
CA PRO A 9 -21.70 3.02 2.64
C PRO A 9 -20.98 1.69 2.89
N ALA A 10 -19.75 1.57 2.38
CA ALA A 10 -18.87 0.49 2.76
C ALA A 10 -18.50 0.63 4.24
N THR A 11 -18.29 -0.51 4.90
CA THR A 11 -17.97 -0.55 6.33
C THR A 11 -16.74 -1.41 6.58
N ALA A 12 -15.91 -1.01 7.54
CA ALA A 12 -14.81 -1.83 8.05
C ALA A 12 -15.02 -2.11 9.53
N LYS A 13 -14.84 -3.38 9.90
CA LYS A 13 -14.84 -3.83 11.30
C LYS A 13 -13.42 -4.21 11.69
N ILE A 14 -12.84 -3.49 12.63
CA ILE A 14 -11.58 -3.88 13.25
C ILE A 14 -11.80 -5.19 14.01
N LEU A 15 -10.94 -6.17 13.79
CA LEU A 15 -11.06 -7.50 14.35
C LEU A 15 -10.07 -7.73 15.49
N ASP A 16 -8.78 -7.47 15.23
CA ASP A 16 -7.69 -7.71 16.20
C ASP A 16 -6.44 -6.93 15.80
N SER A 17 -5.48 -6.82 16.71
CA SER A 17 -4.14 -6.31 16.41
C SER A 17 -3.06 -7.07 17.16
N VAL A 18 -1.87 -7.15 16.58
CA VAL A 18 -0.70 -7.81 17.15
C VAL A 18 0.55 -6.97 16.85
N ARG A 19 1.32 -6.71 17.88
CA ARG A 19 2.64 -6.09 17.77
C ARG A 19 3.71 -7.17 17.55
N VAL A 20 4.60 -6.95 16.58
CA VAL A 20 5.67 -7.91 16.26
C VAL A 20 6.97 -7.56 16.97
N SER A 21 7.88 -8.55 17.01
CA SER A 21 9.23 -8.37 17.54
C SER A 21 10.06 -7.42 16.66
N GLU A 22 10.92 -6.64 17.29
CA GLU A 22 11.92 -5.80 16.63
C GLU A 22 13.07 -6.61 15.99
N VAL A 23 13.13 -7.88 16.29
CA VAL A 23 14.24 -8.74 15.88
C VAL A 23 13.72 -9.95 15.11
N GLY A 24 14.22 -10.11 13.90
CA GLY A 24 13.97 -11.26 13.05
C GLY A 24 14.70 -12.52 13.49
N PRO A 25 14.44 -13.67 12.84
CA PRO A 25 14.99 -14.98 13.22
C PRO A 25 16.52 -15.03 13.17
N ASP A 26 17.15 -14.25 12.28
CA ASP A 26 18.60 -14.19 12.09
C ASP A 26 19.25 -13.01 12.83
N GLY A 27 18.51 -12.36 13.74
CA GLY A 27 18.97 -11.18 14.48
C GLY A 27 18.91 -9.88 13.67
N GLY A 28 18.35 -9.90 12.46
CA GLY A 28 18.08 -8.70 11.67
C GLY A 28 17.03 -7.81 12.33
N GLU A 29 17.20 -6.51 12.22
CA GLU A 29 16.25 -5.53 12.75
C GLU A 29 14.97 -5.51 11.91
N ILE A 30 13.82 -5.42 12.60
CA ILE A 30 12.50 -5.21 12.01
C ILE A 30 11.99 -3.87 12.51
N SER A 31 12.00 -2.88 11.65
CA SER A 31 11.56 -1.51 11.94
C SER A 31 11.12 -0.84 10.65
N GLU A 32 10.46 0.30 10.75
CA GLU A 32 10.09 1.14 9.61
C GLU A 32 9.35 0.36 8.52
N LEU A 33 8.33 -0.43 8.92
CA LEU A 33 7.53 -1.21 7.99
C LEU A 33 6.58 -0.30 7.21
N SER A 34 6.66 -0.31 5.88
CA SER A 34 5.90 0.58 5.01
C SER A 34 4.87 -0.14 4.16
N GLY A 35 5.24 -1.12 3.35
CA GLY A 35 4.32 -1.82 2.45
C GLY A 35 4.06 -3.27 2.85
N LEU A 36 2.88 -3.80 2.48
CA LEU A 36 2.49 -5.19 2.70
C LEU A 36 2.03 -5.86 1.40
N ALA A 37 2.33 -7.17 1.24
CA ALA A 37 1.76 -7.99 0.19
C ALA A 37 1.51 -9.42 0.66
N TRP A 38 0.32 -9.96 0.41
CA TRP A 38 -0.04 -11.34 0.72
C TRP A 38 0.23 -12.28 -0.45
N ASP A 39 0.86 -13.41 -0.16
CA ASP A 39 1.07 -14.51 -1.09
C ASP A 39 0.24 -15.71 -0.65
N GLU A 40 -0.87 -15.94 -1.36
CA GLU A 40 -1.80 -17.04 -1.10
C GLU A 40 -1.15 -18.41 -1.39
N ASP A 41 -0.30 -18.50 -2.41
CA ASP A 41 0.31 -19.76 -2.82
C ASP A 41 1.40 -20.21 -1.84
N GLU A 42 2.20 -19.27 -1.32
CA GLU A 42 3.22 -19.53 -0.32
C GLU A 42 2.71 -19.46 1.12
N GLN A 43 1.52 -18.86 1.36
CA GLN A 43 0.98 -18.55 2.69
C GLN A 43 1.97 -17.70 3.50
N LEU A 44 2.51 -16.67 2.82
CA LEU A 44 3.46 -15.70 3.38
C LEU A 44 2.94 -14.27 3.22
N LEU A 45 3.18 -13.47 4.22
CA LEU A 45 3.04 -12.02 4.15
C LEU A 45 4.43 -11.42 3.96
N TYR A 46 4.60 -10.66 2.90
CA TYR A 46 5.79 -9.84 2.67
C TYR A 46 5.54 -8.44 3.20
N ALA A 47 6.55 -7.88 3.85
CA ALA A 47 6.62 -6.47 4.17
C ALA A 47 7.92 -5.89 3.61
N VAL A 48 7.89 -4.62 3.22
CA VAL A 48 9.09 -3.83 2.93
C VAL A 48 9.32 -2.83 4.04
N SER A 49 10.55 -2.38 4.18
CA SER A 49 11.01 -1.43 5.18
C SER A 49 11.77 -0.30 4.51
N ASP A 50 11.63 0.93 5.00
CA ASP A 50 12.40 2.11 4.55
C ASP A 50 13.91 1.88 4.63
N SER A 51 14.34 1.00 5.54
CA SER A 51 15.74 0.59 5.67
C SER A 51 16.23 -0.31 4.53
N GLY A 52 15.37 -0.63 3.53
CA GLY A 52 15.75 -1.41 2.34
C GLY A 52 15.76 -2.92 2.57
N PHE A 53 14.84 -3.42 3.35
CA PHE A 53 14.67 -4.85 3.59
C PHE A 53 13.31 -5.36 3.13
N ILE A 54 13.26 -6.64 2.77
CA ILE A 54 12.05 -7.45 2.66
C ILE A 54 11.99 -8.36 3.87
N ILE A 55 10.85 -8.34 4.57
CA ILE A 55 10.59 -9.21 5.71
C ILE A 55 9.48 -10.18 5.33
N HIS A 56 9.70 -11.47 5.56
CA HIS A 56 8.68 -12.49 5.40
C HIS A 56 8.06 -12.81 6.75
N PHE A 57 6.74 -12.81 6.82
CA PHE A 57 5.99 -13.22 8.00
C PHE A 57 5.12 -14.44 7.70
N ARG A 58 5.02 -15.35 8.67
CA ARG A 58 3.90 -16.28 8.77
C ARG A 58 2.85 -15.70 9.65
N ILE A 59 1.61 -15.72 9.17
CA ILE A 59 0.46 -15.26 9.94
C ILE A 59 -0.44 -16.45 10.27
N ALA A 60 -1.02 -16.44 11.47
CA ALA A 60 -2.06 -17.37 11.88
C ALA A 60 -3.31 -16.58 12.28
N ILE A 61 -4.46 -16.93 11.70
CA ILE A 61 -5.74 -16.30 12.00
C ILE A 61 -6.70 -17.37 12.50
N GLU A 62 -7.24 -17.18 13.71
CA GLU A 62 -8.22 -18.06 14.35
C GLU A 62 -9.54 -17.33 14.53
N GLY A 63 -10.50 -17.64 13.67
CA GLY A 63 -11.76 -16.88 13.64
C GLY A 63 -11.53 -15.42 13.26
N ASP A 64 -11.81 -14.49 14.17
CA ASP A 64 -11.57 -13.04 14.01
C ASP A 64 -10.29 -12.57 14.72
N LYS A 65 -9.42 -13.48 15.19
CA LYS A 65 -8.18 -13.16 15.88
C LYS A 65 -6.97 -13.35 14.99
N LEU A 66 -6.05 -12.40 15.05
CA LEU A 66 -4.69 -12.51 14.53
C LEU A 66 -3.82 -13.21 15.59
N ALA A 67 -3.82 -14.57 15.56
CA ALA A 67 -3.22 -15.38 16.63
C ALA A 67 -1.70 -15.25 16.67
N SER A 68 -1.02 -15.10 15.51
CA SER A 68 0.40 -14.77 15.45
C SER A 68 0.77 -14.06 14.15
N VAL A 69 1.84 -13.26 14.22
CA VAL A 69 2.59 -12.69 13.09
C VAL A 69 4.07 -12.94 13.40
N GLU A 70 4.65 -13.94 12.76
CA GLU A 70 6.00 -14.43 13.06
C GLU A 70 6.94 -14.12 11.89
N PRO A 71 8.02 -13.33 12.10
CA PRO A 71 9.03 -13.13 11.07
C PRO A 71 9.80 -14.44 10.83
N VAL A 72 9.95 -14.80 9.57
CA VAL A 72 10.64 -16.05 9.16
C VAL A 72 11.89 -15.79 8.32
N LEU A 73 12.00 -14.59 7.74
CA LEU A 73 13.17 -14.15 6.99
C LEU A 73 13.25 -12.63 7.01
N VAL A 74 14.45 -12.08 7.13
CA VAL A 74 14.78 -10.68 6.84
C VAL A 74 15.85 -10.68 5.75
N ALA A 75 15.55 -10.14 4.58
CA ALA A 75 16.44 -10.13 3.43
C ALA A 75 16.67 -8.70 2.95
N PRO A 76 17.91 -8.25 2.72
CA PRO A 76 18.15 -6.93 2.13
C PRO A 76 17.68 -6.91 0.68
N LEU A 77 17.25 -5.73 0.21
CA LEU A 77 17.13 -5.46 -1.22
C LEU A 77 18.54 -5.37 -1.79
N GLU A 78 18.84 -6.20 -2.80
CA GLU A 78 20.18 -6.34 -3.36
C GLU A 78 20.21 -5.93 -4.83
N GLU A 79 21.29 -5.24 -5.20
CA GLU A 79 21.64 -4.98 -6.60
C GLU A 79 21.95 -6.30 -7.33
N PHE A 80 21.80 -6.28 -8.65
CA PHE A 80 22.15 -7.42 -9.48
C PHE A 80 23.67 -7.67 -9.47
N GLU A 81 24.10 -8.85 -9.01
CA GLU A 81 25.49 -9.27 -9.05
C GLU A 81 26.04 -9.27 -10.48
N GLY A 82 27.06 -8.46 -10.73
CA GLY A 82 27.84 -8.48 -11.97
C GLY A 82 27.50 -7.42 -12.99
N ASN A 83 26.62 -6.48 -12.74
CA ASN A 83 26.38 -5.37 -13.63
C ASN A 83 27.06 -4.09 -13.12
N LEU A 84 27.89 -3.49 -13.99
CA LEU A 84 28.55 -2.18 -13.78
C LEU A 84 27.55 -0.99 -13.85
N LEU A 85 26.27 -1.25 -13.96
CA LEU A 85 25.23 -0.24 -13.84
C LEU A 85 25.10 0.11 -12.35
N LYS A 86 25.79 1.15 -11.94
CA LYS A 86 25.49 1.81 -10.68
C LYS A 86 24.05 2.32 -10.81
N PHE A 87 23.16 1.79 -9.95
CA PHE A 87 21.87 2.44 -9.78
C PHE A 87 22.09 3.92 -9.46
N THR A 88 21.30 4.77 -10.06
CA THR A 88 21.30 6.20 -9.74
C THR A 88 20.38 6.51 -8.56
N TRP A 89 19.77 5.49 -7.98
CA TRP A 89 18.81 5.52 -6.89
C TRP A 89 19.24 4.56 -5.76
N SER A 90 18.73 4.79 -4.56
CA SER A 90 18.97 3.97 -3.38
C SER A 90 18.00 2.78 -3.33
N LEU A 91 18.41 1.68 -2.69
CA LEU A 91 17.54 0.55 -2.32
C LEU A 91 16.89 0.76 -0.93
N SER A 92 17.17 1.86 -0.26
CA SER A 92 16.44 2.33 0.91
C SER A 92 15.15 3.07 0.50
N ASN A 93 14.30 3.38 1.47
CA ASN A 93 12.98 3.98 1.28
C ASN A 93 12.08 3.15 0.36
N ALA A 94 11.90 1.87 0.75
CA ALA A 94 10.95 0.98 0.10
C ALA A 94 9.57 1.16 0.75
N GLU A 95 8.65 1.83 0.05
CA GLU A 95 7.40 2.33 0.61
C GLU A 95 6.23 1.36 0.41
N SER A 96 6.18 0.65 -0.71
CA SER A 96 5.10 -0.28 -0.98
C SER A 96 5.57 -1.51 -1.74
N VAL A 97 4.84 -2.61 -1.60
CA VAL A 97 5.14 -3.89 -2.25
C VAL A 97 3.88 -4.57 -2.78
N LEU A 98 4.00 -5.17 -3.95
CA LEU A 98 2.98 -6.03 -4.57
C LEU A 98 3.59 -7.41 -4.84
N ALA A 99 2.88 -8.49 -4.48
CA ALA A 99 3.25 -9.86 -4.84
C ALA A 99 2.58 -10.28 -6.15
N ARG A 100 3.36 -10.50 -7.20
CA ARG A 100 2.91 -11.08 -8.47
C ARG A 100 3.03 -12.59 -8.44
N ASN A 101 2.19 -13.27 -9.20
CA ASN A 101 2.08 -14.74 -9.28
C ASN A 101 1.68 -15.41 -7.96
N SER A 102 1.19 -14.65 -7.00
CA SER A 102 0.89 -15.06 -5.62
C SER A 102 -0.46 -15.80 -5.46
N THR A 103 -1.23 -15.98 -6.54
CA THR A 103 -2.57 -16.61 -6.53
C THR A 103 -2.81 -17.52 -7.74
N ASN A 104 -1.76 -18.07 -8.33
CA ASN A 104 -1.83 -18.87 -9.56
C ASN A 104 -1.81 -20.39 -9.31
N GLY A 105 -1.75 -20.81 -8.04
CA GLY A 105 -1.68 -22.20 -7.59
C GLY A 105 -0.28 -22.83 -7.72
N LYS A 106 0.76 -22.01 -7.94
CA LYS A 106 2.16 -22.46 -8.03
C LYS A 106 2.97 -21.84 -6.93
N LYS A 107 4.00 -22.59 -6.50
CA LYS A 107 4.97 -22.11 -5.53
C LYS A 107 6.29 -21.75 -6.18
N SER A 108 7.03 -20.88 -5.53
CA SER A 108 8.39 -20.45 -5.90
C SER A 108 8.48 -19.70 -7.24
N ASP A 109 7.39 -19.10 -7.71
CA ASP A 109 7.38 -18.23 -8.88
C ASP A 109 6.90 -16.80 -8.58
N THR A 110 6.71 -16.50 -7.30
CA THR A 110 6.36 -15.15 -6.82
C THR A 110 7.48 -14.17 -7.14
N GLU A 111 7.09 -13.01 -7.63
CA GLU A 111 7.95 -11.84 -7.79
C GLU A 111 7.38 -10.68 -7.00
N LEU A 112 8.25 -9.92 -6.37
CA LEU A 112 7.86 -8.72 -5.64
C LEU A 112 8.09 -7.48 -6.51
N VAL A 113 7.07 -6.65 -6.63
CA VAL A 113 7.18 -5.32 -7.24
C VAL A 113 7.22 -4.31 -6.12
N VAL A 114 8.29 -3.55 -6.02
CA VAL A 114 8.54 -2.61 -4.92
C VAL A 114 8.58 -1.19 -5.46
N ALA A 115 7.87 -0.29 -4.80
CA ALA A 115 7.98 1.15 -5.00
C ALA A 115 9.07 1.71 -4.07
N LEU A 116 10.00 2.47 -4.63
CA LEU A 116 11.13 3.08 -3.93
C LEU A 116 11.03 4.59 -4.06
N GLU A 117 11.08 5.29 -2.94
CA GLU A 117 10.94 6.74 -2.90
C GLU A 117 12.22 7.45 -3.35
N ASP A 118 13.38 6.97 -2.93
CA ASP A 118 14.67 7.53 -3.29
C ASP A 118 14.99 7.35 -4.78
N GLY A 119 14.82 8.43 -5.56
CA GLY A 119 14.98 8.41 -7.01
C GLY A 119 13.81 7.70 -7.71
N PRO A 120 12.59 8.19 -7.58
CA PRO A 120 11.31 7.49 -7.73
C PRO A 120 11.37 6.35 -8.75
N VAL A 121 11.32 5.12 -8.28
CA VAL A 121 11.50 3.89 -9.08
C VAL A 121 10.50 2.84 -8.65
N ILE A 122 10.00 2.07 -9.60
CA ILE A 122 9.35 0.79 -9.33
C ILE A 122 10.23 -0.31 -9.91
N ALA A 123 10.56 -1.32 -9.13
CA ALA A 123 11.40 -2.42 -9.55
C ALA A 123 10.88 -3.78 -9.10
N ARG A 124 11.25 -4.82 -9.86
CA ARG A 124 10.94 -6.21 -9.54
C ARG A 124 12.11 -6.86 -8.84
N PHE A 125 11.79 -7.63 -7.80
CA PHE A 125 12.73 -8.40 -7.00
C PHE A 125 12.25 -9.84 -6.84
N THR A 126 13.18 -10.74 -6.55
CA THR A 126 12.81 -12.04 -5.99
C THR A 126 12.34 -11.85 -4.54
N PRO A 127 11.58 -12.80 -3.95
CA PRO A 127 11.24 -12.74 -2.53
C PRO A 127 12.44 -12.65 -1.60
N GLN A 128 13.63 -13.06 -2.04
CA GLN A 128 14.90 -12.96 -1.29
C GLN A 128 15.63 -11.64 -1.51
N GLY A 129 14.98 -10.63 -2.10
CA GLY A 129 15.51 -9.28 -2.26
C GLY A 129 16.40 -9.06 -3.47
N ARG A 130 16.65 -10.06 -4.35
CA ARG A 130 17.48 -9.87 -5.53
C ARG A 130 16.77 -9.12 -6.64
N PHE A 131 17.38 -8.06 -7.12
CA PHE A 131 16.88 -7.26 -8.23
C PHE A 131 16.68 -8.11 -9.50
N ILE A 132 15.56 -7.91 -10.18
CA ILE A 132 15.24 -8.54 -11.46
C ILE A 132 15.28 -7.51 -12.58
N LYS A 133 14.48 -6.45 -12.46
CA LYS A 133 14.42 -5.36 -13.44
C LYS A 133 13.64 -4.16 -12.92
N GLU A 134 13.92 -3.00 -13.46
CA GLU A 134 13.13 -1.78 -13.30
C GLU A 134 11.87 -1.83 -14.16
N ILE A 135 10.80 -1.21 -13.69
CA ILE A 135 9.54 -0.97 -14.42
C ILE A 135 9.52 0.52 -14.78
N ALA A 136 9.29 0.81 -16.06
CA ALA A 136 9.19 2.19 -16.52
C ALA A 136 8.00 2.91 -15.90
N LEU A 137 8.26 4.05 -15.29
CA LEU A 137 7.22 4.90 -14.72
C LEU A 137 6.53 5.72 -15.82
N PRO A 138 5.21 5.92 -15.73
CA PRO A 138 4.54 6.89 -16.60
C PRO A 138 5.01 8.31 -16.29
N SER A 139 5.10 9.15 -17.32
CA SER A 139 5.34 10.59 -17.11
C SER A 139 4.16 11.20 -16.33
N PRO A 140 4.42 12.08 -15.33
CA PRO A 140 5.73 12.69 -14.99
C PRO A 140 6.49 12.00 -13.85
N LEU A 141 6.04 10.83 -13.36
CA LEU A 141 6.55 10.21 -12.13
C LEU A 141 8.05 9.87 -12.15
N GLY A 142 8.64 9.64 -13.34
CA GLY A 142 10.08 9.38 -13.46
C GLY A 142 10.96 10.64 -13.34
N ASP A 143 10.37 11.83 -13.19
CA ASP A 143 11.11 13.07 -12.97
C ASP A 143 11.12 13.45 -11.48
N PRO A 144 12.25 13.34 -10.77
CA PRO A 144 12.34 13.76 -9.36
C PRO A 144 11.93 15.23 -9.14
N GLY A 145 12.08 16.08 -10.14
CA GLY A 145 11.67 17.48 -10.09
C GLY A 145 10.16 17.72 -10.17
N ALA A 146 9.36 16.69 -10.45
CA ALA A 146 7.91 16.78 -10.45
C ALA A 146 7.30 16.73 -9.04
N TYR A 147 8.05 16.34 -8.04
CA TYR A 147 7.59 16.18 -6.67
C TYR A 147 7.84 17.43 -5.82
N SER A 148 6.94 17.68 -4.88
CA SER A 148 7.04 18.85 -4.00
C SER A 148 8.13 18.71 -2.93
N ASN A 149 8.53 17.49 -2.61
CA ASN A 149 9.51 17.15 -1.60
C ASN A 149 10.13 15.78 -1.92
N ASP A 150 11.38 15.56 -1.52
CA ASP A 150 12.10 14.30 -1.71
C ASP A 150 11.49 13.13 -0.92
N ASN A 151 10.79 13.40 0.19
CA ASN A 151 10.08 12.43 1.03
C ASN A 151 8.57 12.43 0.77
N LYS A 152 8.14 12.71 -0.45
CA LYS A 152 6.73 12.67 -0.87
C LYS A 152 6.58 12.15 -2.29
N ARG A 153 7.40 11.17 -2.62
CA ARG A 153 7.43 10.54 -3.93
C ARG A 153 6.51 9.33 -3.98
N LEU A 154 6.97 8.20 -4.53
CA LEU A 154 6.14 7.01 -4.72
C LEU A 154 5.85 6.32 -3.39
N GLU A 155 4.58 6.15 -3.08
CA GLU A 155 4.12 5.62 -1.80
C GLU A 155 3.27 4.36 -1.93
N SER A 156 2.86 3.99 -3.12
CA SER A 156 2.02 2.82 -3.33
C SER A 156 2.34 2.09 -4.61
N VAL A 157 2.09 0.78 -4.63
CA VAL A 157 2.11 -0.03 -5.84
C VAL A 157 1.03 -1.10 -5.79
N THR A 158 0.19 -1.15 -6.82
CA THR A 158 -0.79 -2.22 -7.01
C THR A 158 -0.86 -2.59 -8.50
N GLU A 159 -1.67 -3.57 -8.87
CA GLU A 159 -1.84 -3.96 -10.27
C GLU A 159 -3.32 -4.07 -10.62
N LEU A 160 -3.71 -3.38 -11.68
CA LEU A 160 -5.04 -3.52 -12.27
C LEU A 160 -4.91 -4.25 -13.62
N PRO A 161 -5.55 -5.41 -13.80
CA PRO A 161 -5.34 -6.25 -15.00
C PRO A 161 -5.53 -5.52 -16.34
N ALA A 162 -6.37 -4.47 -16.36
CA ALA A 162 -6.64 -3.71 -17.58
C ALA A 162 -5.60 -2.60 -17.86
N HIS A 163 -4.80 -2.19 -16.86
CA HIS A 163 -3.95 -1.00 -16.94
C HIS A 163 -2.50 -1.24 -16.49
N GLY A 164 -2.19 -2.48 -16.05
CA GLY A 164 -0.86 -2.83 -15.53
C GLY A 164 -0.61 -2.33 -14.11
N ILE A 165 0.64 -1.98 -13.83
CA ILE A 165 1.04 -1.43 -12.54
C ILE A 165 0.39 -0.06 -12.34
N MET A 166 -0.13 0.15 -11.14
CA MET A 166 -0.64 1.44 -10.67
C MET A 166 0.17 1.90 -9.46
N THR A 167 0.39 3.20 -9.38
CA THR A 167 1.13 3.82 -8.29
C THR A 167 0.60 5.22 -8.02
N ALA A 168 0.87 5.74 -6.83
CA ALA A 168 0.58 7.11 -6.47
C ALA A 168 1.74 7.73 -5.71
N PRO A 169 2.03 9.03 -5.90
CA PRO A 169 2.89 9.78 -5.00
C PRO A 169 2.18 10.00 -3.65
N GLU A 170 2.95 10.14 -2.58
CA GLU A 170 2.42 10.45 -1.24
C GLU A 170 1.56 11.72 -1.24
N ALA A 171 2.04 12.74 -1.94
CA ALA A 171 1.36 14.02 -2.07
C ALA A 171 1.19 14.43 -3.55
N PRO A 172 0.28 15.36 -3.86
CA PRO A 172 0.10 15.88 -5.21
C PRO A 172 1.42 16.44 -5.80
N LEU A 173 1.63 16.19 -7.09
CA LEU A 173 2.80 16.68 -7.81
C LEU A 173 2.80 18.21 -7.92
N LEU A 174 3.98 18.79 -8.17
CA LEU A 174 4.14 20.25 -8.36
C LEU A 174 3.21 20.74 -9.50
N GLY A 175 2.40 21.75 -9.18
CA GLY A 175 1.44 22.34 -10.11
C GLY A 175 0.09 21.65 -10.15
N GLU A 176 -0.11 20.52 -9.46
CA GLU A 176 -1.43 19.93 -9.23
C GLU A 176 -2.14 20.60 -8.04
N PRO A 177 -3.49 20.56 -7.99
CA PRO A 177 -4.23 21.06 -6.84
C PRO A 177 -3.88 20.27 -5.57
N GLU A 178 -3.54 20.96 -4.48
CA GLU A 178 -3.13 20.35 -3.21
C GLU A 178 -4.23 19.50 -2.52
N ASP A 179 -5.48 19.67 -2.95
CA ASP A 179 -6.65 18.93 -2.46
C ASP A 179 -7.06 17.77 -3.39
N VAL A 180 -6.17 17.34 -4.30
CA VAL A 180 -6.45 16.30 -5.29
C VAL A 180 -5.29 15.31 -5.35
N HIS A 181 -5.56 14.07 -5.00
CA HIS A 181 -4.64 12.96 -5.23
C HIS A 181 -4.82 12.37 -6.63
N THR A 182 -3.73 11.82 -7.18
CA THR A 182 -3.71 11.18 -8.50
C THR A 182 -3.09 9.80 -8.40
N ILE A 183 -3.76 8.79 -8.96
CA ILE A 183 -3.23 7.44 -9.15
C ILE A 183 -2.91 7.28 -10.62
N TYR A 184 -1.69 6.86 -10.94
CA TYR A 184 -1.15 6.70 -12.29
C TYR A 184 -1.04 5.22 -12.63
N ALA A 185 -1.30 4.86 -13.89
CA ALA A 185 -1.14 3.51 -14.40
C ALA A 185 -0.01 3.41 -15.42
N GLU A 186 0.56 2.22 -15.56
CA GLU A 186 1.67 1.89 -16.47
C GLU A 186 1.36 2.25 -17.94
N ASP A 187 0.10 2.13 -18.35
CA ASP A 187 -0.37 2.48 -19.70
C ASP A 187 -0.56 3.99 -19.94
N GLY A 188 -0.27 4.83 -18.92
CA GLY A 188 -0.40 6.28 -18.96
C GLY A 188 -1.76 6.82 -18.56
N ALA A 189 -2.72 5.97 -18.23
CA ALA A 189 -3.99 6.43 -17.64
C ALA A 189 -3.76 6.98 -16.22
N ALA A 190 -4.59 7.93 -15.81
CA ALA A 190 -4.53 8.49 -14.46
C ALA A 190 -5.93 8.84 -13.96
N TRP A 191 -6.19 8.60 -12.68
CA TRP A 191 -7.45 8.92 -12.02
C TRP A 191 -7.20 9.81 -10.81
N ARG A 192 -7.99 10.83 -10.68
CA ARG A 192 -7.87 11.80 -9.60
C ARG A 192 -9.04 11.69 -8.64
N PHE A 193 -8.81 11.99 -7.38
CA PHE A 193 -9.87 12.09 -6.38
C PHE A 193 -9.56 13.17 -5.35
N LYS A 194 -10.61 13.68 -4.71
CA LYS A 194 -10.44 14.70 -3.66
C LYS A 194 -9.85 14.09 -2.40
N ALA A 195 -8.82 14.72 -1.87
CA ALA A 195 -8.23 14.42 -0.58
C ALA A 195 -9.28 14.55 0.54
N ILE A 196 -9.13 13.78 1.61
CA ILE A 196 -10.07 13.85 2.75
C ILE A 196 -9.89 15.16 3.53
N GLN A 197 -8.66 15.58 3.69
CA GLN A 197 -8.27 16.86 4.27
C GLN A 197 -7.21 17.52 3.38
N PRO A 198 -7.51 18.65 2.74
CA PRO A 198 -6.52 19.37 1.95
C PRO A 198 -5.32 19.78 2.82
N TYR A 199 -4.13 19.79 2.23
CA TYR A 199 -2.83 20.21 2.81
C TYR A 199 -2.21 19.27 3.84
N GLN A 200 -2.98 18.36 4.47
CA GLN A 200 -2.48 17.43 5.49
C GLN A 200 -2.77 15.97 5.16
N SER A 201 -3.45 15.71 4.06
CA SER A 201 -3.78 14.37 3.61
C SER A 201 -2.72 13.83 2.66
N VAL A 202 -2.30 12.58 2.90
CA VAL A 202 -1.32 11.85 2.09
C VAL A 202 -1.82 10.45 1.80
N ILE A 203 -1.44 9.90 0.64
CA ILE A 203 -1.66 8.48 0.33
C ILE A 203 -0.53 7.69 1.00
N LYS A 204 -0.86 6.55 1.61
CA LYS A 204 0.12 5.63 2.19
C LYS A 204 0.15 4.29 1.48
N ASP A 205 -0.99 3.77 1.03
CA ASP A 205 -1.01 2.57 0.21
C ASP A 205 -2.30 2.44 -0.61
N VAL A 206 -2.29 1.58 -1.62
CA VAL A 206 -3.43 1.32 -2.51
C VAL A 206 -3.54 -0.18 -2.79
N GLU A 207 -4.67 -0.77 -2.43
CA GLU A 207 -4.97 -2.19 -2.70
C GLU A 207 -6.08 -2.33 -3.74
N HIS A 208 -5.85 -3.15 -4.78
CA HIS A 208 -6.85 -3.47 -5.78
C HIS A 208 -7.84 -4.52 -5.27
N LEU A 209 -9.13 -4.22 -5.38
CA LEU A 209 -10.21 -5.13 -4.99
C LEU A 209 -10.70 -5.97 -6.18
N PRO A 210 -11.17 -7.22 -5.94
CA PRO A 210 -11.63 -8.12 -7.01
C PRO A 210 -12.76 -7.57 -7.88
N ASP A 211 -13.49 -6.57 -7.41
CA ASP A 211 -14.58 -5.92 -8.14
C ASP A 211 -14.12 -4.73 -9.01
N GLY A 212 -12.81 -4.46 -9.03
CA GLY A 212 -12.19 -3.41 -9.84
C GLY A 212 -12.08 -2.06 -9.15
N ARG A 213 -12.54 -1.93 -7.90
CA ARG A 213 -12.33 -0.73 -7.08
C ARG A 213 -10.95 -0.75 -6.45
N LEU A 214 -10.49 0.42 -6.01
CA LEU A 214 -9.27 0.56 -5.21
C LEU A 214 -9.65 0.91 -3.77
N LEU A 215 -9.05 0.19 -2.82
CA LEU A 215 -9.05 0.57 -1.42
C LEU A 215 -7.78 1.37 -1.15
N ILE A 216 -7.94 2.59 -0.68
CA ILE A 216 -6.85 3.54 -0.46
C ILE A 216 -6.69 3.72 1.03
N LEU A 217 -5.47 3.58 1.51
CA LEU A 217 -5.03 4.02 2.82
C LEU A 217 -4.56 5.47 2.70
N GLU A 218 -5.34 6.39 3.27
CA GLU A 218 -5.06 7.82 3.29
C GLU A 218 -4.81 8.23 4.74
N ARG A 219 -3.77 9.03 5.00
CA ARG A 219 -3.42 9.47 6.33
C ARG A 219 -3.56 10.98 6.43
N THR A 220 -4.11 11.45 7.55
CA THR A 220 -4.10 12.86 7.93
C THR A 220 -3.28 13.05 9.20
N ARG A 221 -2.73 14.24 9.38
CA ARG A 221 -2.09 14.66 10.63
C ARG A 221 -2.79 15.92 11.16
N ASP A 222 -2.86 16.05 12.48
CA ASP A 222 -3.38 17.28 13.09
C ASP A 222 -2.45 18.48 12.83
N ASP A 223 -2.94 19.70 13.10
CA ASP A 223 -2.20 20.94 12.86
C ASP A 223 -0.87 21.03 13.64
N SER A 224 -0.72 20.26 14.71
CA SER A 224 0.51 20.15 15.48
C SER A 224 1.51 19.14 14.89
N GLY A 225 1.06 18.33 13.93
CA GLY A 225 1.83 17.21 13.36
C GLY A 225 2.02 16.04 14.33
N GLY A 226 1.35 16.07 15.50
CA GLY A 226 1.57 15.11 16.59
C GLY A 226 0.67 13.88 16.59
N HIS A 227 -0.46 13.94 15.90
CA HIS A 227 -1.40 12.81 15.84
C HIS A 227 -1.73 12.45 14.41
N SER A 228 -1.44 11.19 14.05
CA SER A 228 -1.82 10.60 12.77
C SER A 228 -3.19 9.94 12.88
N GLN A 229 -3.98 10.03 11.81
CA GLN A 229 -5.25 9.34 11.67
C GLN A 229 -5.29 8.67 10.29
N ALA A 230 -5.41 7.35 10.27
CA ALA A 230 -5.63 6.62 9.05
C ALA A 230 -7.11 6.64 8.64
N HIS A 231 -7.33 6.69 7.34
CA HIS A 231 -8.64 6.65 6.69
C HIS A 231 -8.61 5.60 5.60
N LEU A 232 -9.67 4.80 5.51
CA LEU A 232 -9.88 3.88 4.41
C LEU A 232 -10.87 4.48 3.43
N ARG A 233 -10.50 4.53 2.15
CA ARG A 233 -11.36 5.09 1.11
C ARG A 233 -11.51 4.14 -0.06
N LEU A 234 -12.71 4.09 -0.63
CA LEU A 234 -12.98 3.36 -1.85
C LEU A 234 -13.06 4.31 -3.02
N LEU A 235 -12.19 4.08 -4.00
CA LEU A 235 -12.21 4.74 -5.31
C LEU A 235 -12.81 3.79 -6.34
N ASP A 236 -13.94 4.20 -6.93
CA ASP A 236 -14.59 3.44 -8.00
C ASP A 236 -14.14 3.99 -9.36
N LEU A 237 -13.40 3.17 -10.09
CA LEU A 237 -12.93 3.54 -11.44
C LEU A 237 -13.99 3.28 -12.51
N LYS A 238 -15.04 2.49 -12.20
CA LYS A 238 -16.09 2.17 -13.15
C LYS A 238 -16.95 3.38 -13.46
N GLY A 239 -16.93 3.78 -14.73
CA GLY A 239 -17.69 4.97 -15.17
C GLY A 239 -17.00 6.30 -14.86
N CYS A 240 -15.76 6.25 -14.37
CA CYS A 240 -14.91 7.42 -14.24
C CYS A 240 -13.85 7.42 -15.35
N GLU A 241 -13.87 8.43 -16.19
CA GLU A 241 -12.89 8.57 -17.28
C GLU A 241 -11.53 8.96 -16.72
N ALA A 242 -10.46 8.40 -17.29
CA ALA A 242 -9.10 8.79 -16.98
C ALA A 242 -8.92 10.32 -17.14
N GLY A 243 -8.23 10.96 -16.21
CA GLY A 243 -8.06 12.42 -16.14
C GLY A 243 -9.18 13.15 -15.40
N SER A 244 -10.31 12.51 -15.10
CA SER A 244 -11.40 13.09 -14.33
C SER A 244 -11.19 12.96 -12.82
N ILE A 245 -11.94 13.76 -12.04
CA ILE A 245 -12.03 13.57 -10.57
C ILE A 245 -13.11 12.54 -10.30
N CYS A 246 -12.68 11.38 -9.82
CA CYS A 246 -13.52 10.24 -9.50
C CYS A 246 -14.09 10.36 -8.07
N PRO A 247 -15.28 9.80 -7.82
CA PRO A 247 -15.81 9.74 -6.47
C PRO A 247 -14.98 8.75 -5.63
N ALA A 248 -14.42 9.25 -4.53
CA ALA A 248 -13.81 8.44 -3.49
C ALA A 248 -14.64 8.56 -2.22
N THR A 249 -15.16 7.44 -1.73
CA THR A 249 -16.04 7.40 -0.55
C THR A 249 -15.28 6.88 0.66
N GLU A 250 -15.46 7.51 1.80
CA GLU A 250 -14.89 7.03 3.04
C GLU A 250 -15.58 5.76 3.51
N VAL A 251 -14.81 4.80 3.97
CA VAL A 251 -15.29 3.56 4.58
C VAL A 251 -15.62 3.83 6.04
N ALA A 252 -16.85 3.53 6.45
CA ALA A 252 -17.24 3.70 7.85
C ALA A 252 -16.59 2.63 8.73
N VAL A 253 -15.72 3.03 9.64
CA VAL A 253 -14.97 2.13 10.52
C VAL A 253 -15.62 2.05 11.90
N SER A 254 -15.82 0.83 12.42
CA SER A 254 -16.52 0.60 13.69
C SER A 254 -15.77 1.09 14.93
N ASN A 255 -14.44 1.20 14.84
CA ASN A 255 -13.56 1.71 15.91
C ASN A 255 -12.47 2.60 15.28
N THR A 256 -12.75 3.89 15.20
CA THR A 256 -11.81 4.86 14.59
C THR A 256 -10.59 5.15 15.49
N GLU A 257 -10.68 4.90 16.81
CA GLU A 257 -9.53 5.06 17.71
C GLU A 257 -8.41 4.07 17.36
N ALA A 258 -8.75 2.87 16.84
CA ALA A 258 -7.76 1.90 16.39
C ALA A 258 -6.99 2.36 15.14
N LEU A 259 -7.46 3.39 14.45
CA LEU A 259 -6.80 4.00 13.29
C LEU A 259 -5.99 5.26 13.63
N ALA A 260 -5.91 5.61 14.93
CA ALA A 260 -5.14 6.76 15.42
C ALA A 260 -3.65 6.38 15.57
N ALA A 261 -3.04 5.89 14.48
CA ALA A 261 -1.64 5.51 14.39
C ALA A 261 -1.09 5.79 12.99
N ASP A 262 0.21 5.69 12.84
CA ASP A 262 0.92 5.93 11.57
C ASP A 262 0.92 4.64 10.72
N PHE A 263 -0.24 4.30 10.15
CA PHE A 263 -0.37 3.16 9.25
C PHE A 263 0.20 3.51 7.87
N GLU A 264 1.06 2.62 7.35
CA GLU A 264 1.78 2.79 6.09
C GLU A 264 1.39 1.72 5.05
N GLY A 265 1.35 0.44 5.43
CA GLY A 265 1.07 -0.67 4.53
C GLY A 265 -0.33 -1.23 4.66
N LEU A 266 -0.89 -1.68 3.52
CA LEU A 266 -2.22 -2.27 3.41
C LEU A 266 -2.18 -3.45 2.44
N THR A 267 -2.75 -4.60 2.82
CA THR A 267 -2.92 -5.72 1.89
C THR A 267 -4.17 -6.54 2.18
N ARG A 268 -4.73 -7.14 1.14
CA ARG A 268 -5.84 -8.07 1.22
C ARG A 268 -5.33 -9.50 1.41
N ILE A 269 -5.80 -10.19 2.45
CA ILE A 269 -5.39 -11.57 2.77
C ILE A 269 -6.46 -12.62 2.49
N SER A 270 -7.70 -12.19 2.25
CA SER A 270 -8.80 -13.06 1.80
C SER A 270 -9.89 -12.24 1.10
N GLU A 271 -11.04 -12.84 0.81
CA GLU A 271 -12.15 -12.16 0.13
C GLU A 271 -12.56 -10.86 0.84
N ASP A 272 -12.63 -10.87 2.19
CA ASP A 272 -13.14 -9.77 2.99
C ASP A 272 -12.18 -9.30 4.10
N ARG A 273 -10.98 -9.90 4.23
CA ARG A 273 -10.02 -9.60 5.30
C ARG A 273 -8.78 -8.92 4.77
N PHE A 274 -8.33 -7.95 5.54
CA PHE A 274 -7.20 -7.09 5.23
C PHE A 274 -6.29 -6.95 6.44
N LEU A 275 -5.01 -6.70 6.18
CA LEU A 275 -4.03 -6.28 7.16
C LEU A 275 -3.53 -4.88 6.83
N MET A 276 -3.26 -4.11 7.88
CA MET A 276 -2.46 -2.89 7.84
C MET A 276 -1.30 -3.03 8.82
N VAL A 277 -0.23 -2.26 8.59
CA VAL A 277 0.93 -2.20 9.48
C VAL A 277 1.30 -0.76 9.78
N THR A 278 1.78 -0.50 11.01
CA THR A 278 2.28 0.82 11.39
C THR A 278 3.79 0.93 11.20
N ASP A 279 4.25 2.14 10.84
CA ASP A 279 5.65 2.54 11.02
C ASP A 279 5.90 2.92 12.48
N GLU A 280 6.75 2.18 13.17
CA GLU A 280 7.02 2.34 14.62
C GLU A 280 8.37 2.99 14.95
N LYS A 281 9.06 3.60 14.00
CA LYS A 281 10.33 4.31 14.25
C LYS A 281 10.19 5.39 15.33
N ALA A 282 9.07 6.09 15.32
CA ALA A 282 8.84 7.22 16.21
C ALA A 282 8.68 6.87 17.68
N SER A 283 8.27 5.65 18.03
CA SER A 283 8.02 5.21 19.42
C SER A 283 9.24 4.60 20.10
N GLY A 284 10.29 4.25 19.34
CA GLY A 284 11.50 3.58 19.84
C GLY A 284 11.26 2.15 20.33
N ASN A 285 10.13 1.56 19.95
CA ASN A 285 9.74 0.20 20.32
C ASN A 285 9.82 -0.78 19.16
N GLY A 286 10.34 -0.42 17.98
CA GLY A 286 10.53 -1.24 16.77
C GLY A 286 9.42 -2.24 16.44
N GLY A 287 9.48 -2.87 15.31
CA GLY A 287 8.67 -4.04 14.96
C GLY A 287 7.26 -3.78 14.41
N GLY A 288 6.64 -2.65 14.60
CA GLY A 288 5.31 -2.31 14.06
C GLY A 288 4.12 -3.08 14.67
N GLU A 289 2.92 -2.54 14.52
CA GLU A 289 1.65 -3.16 14.88
C GLU A 289 0.90 -3.58 13.62
N PHE A 290 0.52 -4.85 13.54
CA PHE A 290 -0.36 -5.37 12.50
C PHE A 290 -1.81 -5.32 12.97
N LEU A 291 -2.68 -4.72 12.17
CA LEU A 291 -4.09 -4.59 12.46
C LEU A 291 -4.90 -5.39 11.42
N LEU A 292 -5.71 -6.34 11.90
CA LEU A 292 -6.62 -7.15 11.10
C LEU A 292 -8.00 -6.49 11.08
N PHE A 293 -8.56 -6.31 9.89
CA PHE A 293 -9.93 -5.84 9.75
C PHE A 293 -10.71 -6.60 8.67
N ARG A 294 -12.03 -6.50 8.75
CA ARG A 294 -12.95 -7.02 7.73
C ARG A 294 -13.61 -5.85 7.02
N LEU A 295 -13.52 -5.87 5.69
CA LEU A 295 -14.17 -4.90 4.83
C LEU A 295 -15.46 -5.49 4.24
N HIS A 296 -16.57 -4.79 4.41
CA HIS A 296 -17.81 -5.08 3.71
C HIS A 296 -18.10 -3.97 2.69
N VAL A 297 -18.07 -4.35 1.44
CA VAL A 297 -18.36 -3.45 0.33
C VAL A 297 -19.71 -3.85 -0.28
N PRO A 298 -20.72 -3.01 -0.20
CA PRO A 298 -22.03 -3.30 -0.77
C PRO A 298 -21.91 -3.53 -2.29
N ARG A 299 -22.60 -4.56 -2.79
CA ARG A 299 -22.68 -4.80 -4.23
C ARG A 299 -23.38 -3.63 -4.91
N GLN A 300 -22.81 -3.14 -6.00
CA GLN A 300 -23.49 -2.18 -6.86
C GLN A 300 -24.72 -2.88 -7.46
N ILE A 301 -25.91 -2.34 -7.19
CA ILE A 301 -27.12 -2.80 -7.86
C ILE A 301 -27.04 -2.23 -9.30
N ASN A 302 -26.73 -3.10 -10.26
CA ASN A 302 -26.85 -2.74 -11.67
C ASN A 302 -28.34 -2.49 -11.96
N THR A 303 -28.77 -1.25 -11.92
CA THR A 303 -30.06 -0.85 -12.52
C THR A 303 -29.81 -0.80 -14.05
N ASN A 304 -30.16 -1.92 -14.71
CA ASN A 304 -30.28 -1.98 -16.18
C ASN A 304 -31.43 -1.06 -16.65
#